data_a04ab39c627806ccd0c16a3dfc3f830a
#
_entry.id   a04ab39c627806ccd0c16a3dfc3f830a
#
_cell.length_a   1.000
_cell.length_b   1.000
_cell.length_c   1.000
_cell.angle_alpha   90.00
_cell.angle_beta   90.00
_cell.angle_gamma   90.00
#
_symmetry.space_group_name_H-M   'P 1'
#
loop_
_entity.id
_entity.type
_entity.pdbx_description
1 polymer ?
#
loop_
_entity_poly.entity_id
_entity_poly.type
_entity_poly.pdbx_seq_one_letter_code
_entity_poly.pdbx_strand_id
1 'polypeptide(L)'
;MTVSRETEALQKYASLIRKWNPAINLVAPSTLSEVEIRHIADCRQLVEASRGAIGTWVDLGSGGGLPGMVVAICRPDLDVSLVESDKRKSAFLRTVTRELSLSNVNIVTERIEEAKPLSSANVSARALAPLPLLMSYVARHLVEGGRAWLMKGRNWSSEVDEARKQWQFALRVHQSETDPDAAILEIADIRHG
;
A
#
# COMPACT_ATOMS: atom_id res chain seq x y z
N MET A 1 -30.52 7.42 -3.82
CA MET A 1 -29.16 7.59 -4.35
C MET A 1 -28.55 6.22 -4.51
N THR A 2 -28.16 5.84 -5.71
CA THR A 2 -27.51 4.53 -5.93
C THR A 2 -26.07 4.62 -5.41
N VAL A 3 -25.74 3.78 -4.45
CA VAL A 3 -24.36 3.66 -3.94
C VAL A 3 -23.48 3.13 -5.07
N SER A 4 -22.29 3.70 -5.29
CA SER A 4 -21.40 3.21 -6.33
C SER A 4 -20.85 1.82 -5.99
N ARG A 5 -20.58 1.00 -7.04
CA ARG A 5 -19.97 -0.33 -6.87
C ARG A 5 -18.65 -0.26 -6.07
N GLU A 6 -17.86 0.78 -6.26
CA GLU A 6 -16.63 1.03 -5.49
C GLU A 6 -16.94 1.20 -3.99
N THR A 7 -17.93 2.04 -3.67
CA THR A 7 -18.31 2.31 -2.27
C THR A 7 -18.81 1.04 -1.58
N GLU A 8 -19.64 0.23 -2.25
CA GLU A 8 -20.12 -1.07 -1.72
C GLU A 8 -18.96 -2.03 -1.47
N ALA A 9 -17.99 -2.11 -2.40
CA ALA A 9 -16.82 -2.96 -2.26
C ALA A 9 -15.94 -2.51 -1.08
N LEU A 10 -15.69 -1.22 -0.90
CA LEU A 10 -14.93 -0.68 0.24
C LEU A 10 -15.63 -0.93 1.57
N GLN A 11 -16.95 -0.79 1.64
CA GLN A 11 -17.75 -1.10 2.84
C GLN A 11 -17.69 -2.60 3.19
N LYS A 12 -17.79 -3.47 2.18
CA LYS A 12 -17.66 -4.93 2.37
C LYS A 12 -16.25 -5.28 2.84
N TYR A 13 -15.21 -4.66 2.27
CA TYR A 13 -13.82 -4.83 2.71
C TYR A 13 -13.63 -4.42 4.17
N ALA A 14 -14.14 -3.25 4.58
CA ALA A 14 -14.10 -2.81 5.98
C ALA A 14 -14.76 -3.82 6.93
N SER A 15 -15.91 -4.36 6.52
CA SER A 15 -16.63 -5.39 7.28
C SER A 15 -15.82 -6.68 7.44
N LEU A 16 -15.09 -7.09 6.40
CA LEU A 16 -14.19 -8.24 6.45
C LEU A 16 -13.00 -7.98 7.37
N ILE A 17 -12.39 -6.79 7.35
CA ILE A 17 -11.35 -6.40 8.30
C ILE A 17 -11.86 -6.55 9.73
N ARG A 18 -13.02 -5.97 10.07
CA ARG A 18 -13.60 -6.07 11.42
C ARG A 18 -13.85 -7.52 11.85
N LYS A 19 -14.33 -8.33 10.93
CA LYS A 19 -14.61 -9.75 11.21
C LYS A 19 -13.34 -10.55 11.52
N TRP A 20 -12.26 -10.30 10.80
CA TRP A 20 -11.02 -11.09 10.89
C TRP A 20 -10.02 -10.53 11.91
N ASN A 21 -10.08 -9.24 12.20
CA ASN A 21 -9.08 -8.55 13.05
C ASN A 21 -8.87 -9.20 14.43
N PRO A 22 -9.91 -9.68 15.15
CA PRO A 22 -9.72 -10.33 16.45
C PRO A 22 -8.83 -11.56 16.39
N ALA A 23 -8.74 -12.23 15.25
CA ALA A 23 -7.97 -13.47 15.07
C ALA A 23 -6.55 -13.24 14.56
N ILE A 24 -6.31 -12.20 13.74
CA ILE A 24 -5.04 -12.06 13.00
C ILE A 24 -4.42 -10.65 13.02
N ASN A 25 -4.97 -9.70 13.76
CA ASN A 25 -4.42 -8.33 13.91
C ASN A 25 -4.05 -7.65 12.57
N LEU A 26 -5.05 -7.32 11.77
CA LEU A 26 -4.87 -6.66 10.47
C LEU A 26 -4.60 -5.15 10.63
N VAL A 27 -5.27 -4.53 11.62
CA VAL A 27 -5.12 -3.14 12.05
C VAL A 27 -5.08 -3.08 13.56
N ALA A 28 -4.59 -1.95 14.13
CA ALA A 28 -4.55 -1.76 15.57
C ALA A 28 -5.99 -1.87 16.17
N PRO A 29 -6.18 -2.61 17.26
CA PRO A 29 -7.50 -2.78 17.87
C PRO A 29 -8.19 -1.45 18.21
N SER A 30 -7.41 -0.45 18.61
CA SER A 30 -7.91 0.91 18.95
C SER A 30 -8.49 1.67 17.76
N THR A 31 -8.15 1.29 16.52
CA THR A 31 -8.63 1.95 15.29
C THR A 31 -9.64 1.11 14.52
N LEU A 32 -10.02 -0.06 15.03
CA LEU A 32 -10.88 -1.01 14.34
C LEU A 32 -12.31 -0.48 14.12
N SER A 33 -12.86 0.28 15.07
CA SER A 33 -14.18 0.92 14.94
C SER A 33 -14.20 1.99 13.86
N GLU A 34 -13.06 2.59 13.55
CA GLU A 34 -12.89 3.70 12.61
C GLU A 34 -12.17 3.28 11.32
N VAL A 35 -12.28 2.01 10.96
CA VAL A 35 -11.52 1.43 9.83
C VAL A 35 -11.75 2.20 8.51
N GLU A 36 -12.97 2.66 8.25
CA GLU A 36 -13.29 3.44 7.05
C GLU A 36 -12.60 4.81 7.03
N ILE A 37 -12.59 5.49 8.17
CA ILE A 37 -12.07 6.87 8.27
C ILE A 37 -10.54 6.84 8.39
N ARG A 38 -10.01 5.98 9.27
CA ARG A 38 -8.57 5.97 9.61
C ARG A 38 -7.71 5.15 8.67
N HIS A 39 -8.29 4.21 7.94
CA HIS A 39 -7.50 3.32 7.09
C HIS A 39 -7.91 3.38 5.63
N ILE A 40 -9.20 3.22 5.32
CA ILE A 40 -9.64 3.23 3.92
C ILE A 40 -9.56 4.65 3.34
N ALA A 41 -10.05 5.66 4.04
CA ALA A 41 -9.98 7.05 3.57
C ALA A 41 -8.52 7.52 3.41
N ASP A 42 -7.64 7.13 4.35
CA ASP A 42 -6.22 7.40 4.26
C ASP A 42 -5.58 6.76 2.99
N CYS A 43 -5.91 5.49 2.70
CA CYS A 43 -5.43 4.82 1.48
C CYS A 43 -6.05 5.41 0.19
N ARG A 44 -7.26 5.96 0.24
CA ARG A 44 -7.87 6.63 -0.91
C ARG A 44 -7.12 7.89 -1.34
N GLN A 45 -6.48 8.61 -0.41
CA GLN A 45 -5.61 9.74 -0.75
C GLN A 45 -4.44 9.28 -1.64
N LEU A 46 -3.89 8.09 -1.39
CA LEU A 46 -2.85 7.52 -2.24
C LEU A 46 -3.39 7.23 -3.65
N VAL A 47 -4.59 6.70 -3.77
CA VAL A 47 -5.25 6.51 -5.08
C VAL A 47 -5.40 7.84 -5.83
N GLU A 48 -5.82 8.90 -5.13
CA GLU A 48 -5.95 10.24 -5.71
C GLU A 48 -4.60 10.82 -6.13
N ALA A 49 -3.57 10.72 -5.28
CA ALA A 49 -2.22 11.19 -5.59
C ALA A 49 -1.62 10.46 -6.80
N SER A 50 -1.98 9.18 -6.98
CA SER A 50 -1.48 8.30 -8.05
C SER A 50 -2.41 8.18 -9.25
N ARG A 51 -3.31 9.12 -9.51
CA ARG A 51 -4.30 9.05 -10.62
C ARG A 51 -3.68 8.75 -12.00
N GLY A 52 -2.47 9.24 -12.25
CA GLY A 52 -1.74 9.01 -13.49
C GLY A 52 -1.01 7.67 -13.57
N ALA A 53 -1.05 6.84 -12.53
CA ALA A 53 -0.40 5.53 -12.52
C ALA A 53 -1.08 4.58 -13.51
N ILE A 54 -0.28 3.80 -14.23
CA ILE A 54 -0.73 2.79 -15.19
C ILE A 54 0.05 1.49 -15.01
N GLY A 55 -0.50 0.39 -15.53
CA GLY A 55 0.15 -0.91 -15.62
C GLY A 55 0.16 -1.67 -14.30
N THR A 56 1.34 -2.14 -13.87
CA THR A 56 1.50 -2.99 -12.70
C THR A 56 1.70 -2.18 -11.41
N TRP A 57 1.18 -2.73 -10.31
CA TRP A 57 1.30 -2.19 -8.97
C TRP A 57 1.72 -3.27 -7.99
N VAL A 58 2.70 -3.01 -7.16
CA VAL A 58 3.11 -3.89 -6.06
C VAL A 58 2.93 -3.18 -4.73
N ASP A 59 2.24 -3.82 -3.79
CA ASP A 59 2.13 -3.35 -2.42
C ASP A 59 3.00 -4.22 -1.50
N LEU A 60 4.01 -3.61 -0.87
CA LEU A 60 5.00 -4.31 -0.07
C LEU A 60 4.58 -4.36 1.40
N GLY A 61 4.57 -5.58 1.96
CA GLY A 61 4.14 -5.80 3.33
C GLY A 61 2.67 -5.47 3.54
N SER A 62 1.82 -5.98 2.67
CA SER A 62 0.42 -5.56 2.54
C SER A 62 -0.41 -5.72 3.81
N GLY A 63 -0.04 -6.63 4.73
CA GLY A 63 -0.75 -6.82 5.99
C GLY A 63 -2.23 -7.11 5.80
N GLY A 64 -3.08 -6.21 6.26
CA GLY A 64 -4.52 -6.25 6.02
C GLY A 64 -4.95 -5.85 4.60
N GLY A 65 -4.01 -5.60 3.68
CA GLY A 65 -4.27 -5.13 2.32
C GLY A 65 -4.31 -3.61 2.18
N LEU A 66 -3.65 -2.90 3.06
CA LEU A 66 -3.67 -1.44 3.11
C LEU A 66 -2.26 -0.87 2.79
N PRO A 67 -2.07 -0.14 1.67
CA PRO A 67 -3.08 0.42 0.77
C PRO A 67 -3.48 -0.47 -0.42
N GLY A 68 -2.75 -1.54 -0.77
CA GLY A 68 -2.84 -2.24 -2.04
C GLY A 68 -4.24 -2.76 -2.40
N MET A 69 -5.03 -3.25 -1.43
CA MET A 69 -6.40 -3.70 -1.69
C MET A 69 -7.33 -2.52 -2.01
N VAL A 70 -7.12 -1.37 -1.39
CA VAL A 70 -7.88 -0.13 -1.72
C VAL A 70 -7.53 0.33 -3.13
N VAL A 71 -6.24 0.28 -3.51
CA VAL A 71 -5.80 0.54 -4.89
C VAL A 71 -6.52 -0.39 -5.85
N ALA A 72 -6.52 -1.70 -5.61
CA ALA A 72 -7.15 -2.68 -6.48
C ALA A 72 -8.67 -2.49 -6.66
N ILE A 73 -9.37 -2.08 -5.59
CA ILE A 73 -10.81 -1.79 -5.62
C ILE A 73 -11.11 -0.52 -6.43
N CYS A 74 -10.34 0.55 -6.21
CA CYS A 74 -10.58 1.85 -6.82
C CYS A 74 -10.00 1.95 -8.25
N ARG A 75 -9.00 1.12 -8.59
CA ARG A 75 -8.30 1.12 -9.87
C ARG A 75 -8.30 -0.29 -10.49
N PRO A 76 -9.45 -0.74 -10.99
CA PRO A 76 -9.59 -2.06 -11.63
C PRO A 76 -8.80 -2.20 -12.95
N ASP A 77 -8.25 -1.10 -13.43
CA ASP A 77 -7.36 -1.00 -14.60
C ASP A 77 -5.89 -1.32 -14.30
N LEU A 78 -5.51 -1.43 -13.02
CA LEU A 78 -4.16 -1.78 -12.58
C LEU A 78 -4.06 -3.26 -12.20
N ASP A 79 -2.96 -3.93 -12.56
CA ASP A 79 -2.63 -5.27 -12.09
C ASP A 79 -1.89 -5.18 -10.75
N VAL A 80 -2.56 -5.53 -9.65
CA VAL A 80 -2.06 -5.32 -8.28
C VAL A 80 -1.54 -6.63 -7.70
N SER A 81 -0.27 -6.65 -7.28
CA SER A 81 0.33 -7.73 -6.50
C SER A 81 0.52 -7.31 -5.05
N LEU A 82 0.00 -8.11 -4.12
CA LEU A 82 0.12 -7.90 -2.68
C LEU A 82 1.17 -8.85 -2.11
N VAL A 83 2.28 -8.31 -1.59
CA VAL A 83 3.37 -9.10 -0.98
C VAL A 83 3.18 -9.13 0.53
N GLU A 84 2.96 -10.32 1.09
CA GLU A 84 2.73 -10.53 2.53
C GLU A 84 3.31 -11.87 2.98
N SER A 85 4.19 -11.86 3.97
CA SER A 85 4.86 -13.09 4.45
C SER A 85 4.01 -13.92 5.43
N ASP A 86 3.10 -13.30 6.17
CA ASP A 86 2.21 -14.02 7.10
C ASP A 86 1.13 -14.78 6.33
N LYS A 87 1.15 -16.10 6.45
CA LYS A 87 0.21 -17.00 5.75
C LYS A 87 -1.25 -16.74 6.13
N ARG A 88 -1.53 -16.31 7.37
CA ARG A 88 -2.90 -16.03 7.84
C ARG A 88 -3.41 -14.73 7.22
N LYS A 89 -2.57 -13.69 7.16
CA LYS A 89 -2.88 -12.43 6.46
C LYS A 89 -3.04 -12.66 4.96
N SER A 90 -2.18 -13.46 4.34
CA SER A 90 -2.33 -13.83 2.94
C SER A 90 -3.64 -14.62 2.67
N ALA A 91 -4.06 -15.49 3.59
CA ALA A 91 -5.37 -16.17 3.49
C ALA A 91 -6.55 -15.20 3.61
N PHE A 92 -6.43 -14.19 4.46
CA PHE A 92 -7.39 -13.09 4.54
C PHE A 92 -7.45 -12.32 3.20
N LEU A 93 -6.30 -11.92 2.64
CA LEU A 93 -6.24 -11.21 1.35
C LEU A 93 -6.90 -12.01 0.23
N ARG A 94 -6.65 -13.33 0.14
CA ARG A 94 -7.34 -14.22 -0.82
C ARG A 94 -8.84 -14.27 -0.59
N THR A 95 -9.28 -14.24 0.67
CA THR A 95 -10.70 -14.20 1.00
C THR A 95 -11.34 -12.90 0.53
N VAL A 96 -10.69 -11.75 0.77
CA VAL A 96 -11.17 -10.44 0.27
C VAL A 96 -11.25 -10.43 -1.24
N THR A 97 -10.19 -10.88 -1.93
CA THR A 97 -10.15 -10.96 -3.40
C THR A 97 -11.33 -11.75 -3.98
N ARG A 98 -11.62 -12.92 -3.40
CA ARG A 98 -12.75 -13.76 -3.80
C ARG A 98 -14.10 -13.12 -3.48
N GLU A 99 -14.28 -12.62 -2.27
CA GLU A 99 -15.54 -12.04 -1.79
C GLU A 99 -15.94 -10.76 -2.56
N LEU A 100 -14.96 -10.01 -3.05
CA LEU A 100 -15.17 -8.81 -3.86
C LEU A 100 -15.07 -9.09 -5.36
N SER A 101 -14.79 -10.34 -5.77
CA SER A 101 -14.62 -10.73 -7.17
C SER A 101 -13.58 -9.86 -7.91
N LEU A 102 -12.45 -9.58 -7.27
CA LEU A 102 -11.37 -8.80 -7.85
C LEU A 102 -10.53 -9.70 -8.77
N SER A 103 -10.56 -9.44 -10.07
CA SER A 103 -9.78 -10.18 -11.07
C SER A 103 -8.37 -9.62 -11.28
N ASN A 104 -8.10 -8.44 -10.75
CA ASN A 104 -6.86 -7.69 -10.91
C ASN A 104 -5.90 -7.81 -9.72
N VAL A 105 -6.12 -8.79 -8.81
CA VAL A 105 -5.30 -8.98 -7.60
C VAL A 105 -4.56 -10.31 -7.64
N ASN A 106 -3.24 -10.25 -7.44
CA ASN A 106 -2.38 -11.39 -7.17
C ASN A 106 -1.81 -11.32 -5.75
N ILE A 107 -1.62 -12.46 -5.06
CA ILE A 107 -1.09 -12.50 -3.70
C ILE A 107 0.18 -13.33 -3.66
N VAL A 108 1.29 -12.67 -3.33
CA VAL A 108 2.61 -13.27 -3.16
C VAL A 108 2.85 -13.51 -1.67
N THR A 109 2.89 -14.80 -1.26
CA THR A 109 3.08 -15.18 0.15
C THR A 109 4.54 -15.50 0.41
N GLU A 110 5.36 -14.45 0.42
CA GLU A 110 6.81 -14.54 0.59
C GLU A 110 7.31 -13.31 1.36
N ARG A 111 8.54 -13.38 1.89
CA ARG A 111 9.23 -12.19 2.36
C ARG A 111 9.62 -11.31 1.18
N ILE A 112 9.62 -9.98 1.39
CA ILE A 112 9.90 -9.00 0.33
C ILE A 112 11.29 -9.23 -0.26
N GLU A 113 12.27 -9.48 0.61
CA GLU A 113 13.67 -9.72 0.24
C GLU A 113 13.90 -11.06 -0.47
N GLU A 114 13.02 -12.05 -0.26
CA GLU A 114 13.10 -13.40 -0.85
C GLU A 114 12.31 -13.50 -2.16
N ALA A 115 11.24 -12.72 -2.28
CA ALA A 115 10.41 -12.70 -3.48
C ALA A 115 11.24 -12.32 -4.71
N LYS A 116 10.97 -12.99 -5.84
CA LYS A 116 11.56 -12.58 -7.13
C LYS A 116 11.22 -11.13 -7.44
N PRO A 117 12.14 -10.34 -8.06
CA PRO A 117 11.81 -9.00 -8.50
C PRO A 117 10.52 -8.97 -9.31
N LEU A 118 9.55 -8.18 -8.86
CA LEU A 118 8.23 -8.12 -9.49
C LEU A 118 8.18 -7.14 -10.66
N SER A 119 9.25 -6.35 -10.85
CA SER A 119 9.44 -5.43 -11.98
C SER A 119 8.18 -4.58 -12.22
N SER A 120 7.70 -3.91 -11.18
CA SER A 120 6.43 -3.17 -11.22
C SER A 120 6.64 -1.71 -11.60
N ALA A 121 5.69 -1.14 -12.34
CA ALA A 121 5.67 0.28 -12.67
C ALA A 121 5.39 1.16 -11.44
N ASN A 122 4.64 0.63 -10.46
CA ASN A 122 4.29 1.32 -9.24
C ASN A 122 4.53 0.41 -8.02
N VAL A 123 5.04 0.99 -6.94
CA VAL A 123 5.24 0.29 -5.66
C VAL A 123 4.61 1.11 -4.55
N SER A 124 3.85 0.48 -3.66
CA SER A 124 3.35 1.11 -2.43
C SER A 124 3.82 0.37 -1.19
N ALA A 125 3.84 1.10 -0.08
CA ALA A 125 4.00 0.53 1.25
C ALA A 125 3.42 1.48 2.31
N ARG A 126 2.92 0.89 3.43
CA ARG A 126 2.45 1.62 4.60
C ARG A 126 2.94 0.92 5.87
N ALA A 127 3.49 1.69 6.84
CA ALA A 127 3.89 1.20 8.16
C ALA A 127 4.79 -0.06 8.14
N LEU A 128 5.64 -0.22 7.12
CA LEU A 128 6.46 -1.42 6.90
C LEU A 128 7.83 -1.31 7.57
N ALA A 129 8.58 -0.25 7.24
CA ALA A 129 9.97 -0.07 7.69
C ALA A 129 10.37 1.42 7.62
N PRO A 130 11.46 1.84 8.30
CA PRO A 130 12.09 3.14 8.07
C PRO A 130 12.47 3.30 6.59
N LEU A 131 12.45 4.56 6.09
CA LEU A 131 12.63 4.84 4.67
C LEU A 131 13.96 4.31 4.10
N PRO A 132 15.13 4.41 4.77
CA PRO A 132 16.38 3.88 4.23
C PRO A 132 16.30 2.38 3.86
N LEU A 133 15.71 1.56 4.74
CA LEU A 133 15.51 0.14 4.47
C LEU A 133 14.42 -0.07 3.40
N LEU A 134 13.34 0.71 3.46
CA LEU A 134 12.24 0.61 2.51
C LEU A 134 12.70 0.91 1.07
N MET A 135 13.67 1.82 0.90
CA MET A 135 14.26 2.14 -0.42
C MET A 135 14.93 0.92 -1.05
N SER A 136 15.59 0.05 -0.29
CA SER A 136 16.18 -1.18 -0.83
C SER A 136 15.13 -2.16 -1.32
N TYR A 137 14.00 -2.27 -0.61
CA TYR A 137 12.87 -3.09 -1.05
C TYR A 137 12.20 -2.51 -2.30
N VAL A 138 12.00 -1.22 -2.34
CA VAL A 138 11.46 -0.51 -3.51
C VAL A 138 12.35 -0.72 -4.73
N ALA A 139 13.65 -0.45 -4.61
CA ALA A 139 14.62 -0.61 -5.70
C ALA A 139 14.67 -2.04 -6.27
N ARG A 140 14.38 -3.05 -5.43
CA ARG A 140 14.32 -4.45 -5.86
C ARG A 140 13.11 -4.75 -6.77
N HIS A 141 11.97 -4.11 -6.51
CA HIS A 141 10.70 -4.48 -7.13
C HIS A 141 10.19 -3.45 -8.15
N LEU A 142 10.77 -2.25 -8.19
CA LEU A 142 10.40 -1.17 -9.10
C LEU A 142 11.18 -1.28 -10.42
N VAL A 143 10.53 -1.03 -11.55
CA VAL A 143 11.21 -0.88 -12.84
C VAL A 143 11.92 0.47 -12.93
N GLU A 144 12.87 0.59 -13.84
CA GLU A 144 13.45 1.90 -14.20
C GLU A 144 12.34 2.84 -14.70
N GLY A 145 12.34 4.07 -14.23
CA GLY A 145 11.28 5.07 -14.51
C GLY A 145 9.97 4.85 -13.78
N GLY A 146 9.87 3.80 -12.95
CA GLY A 146 8.72 3.55 -12.10
C GLY A 146 8.60 4.53 -10.93
N ARG A 147 7.52 4.45 -10.17
CA ARG A 147 7.22 5.33 -9.02
C ARG A 147 6.88 4.55 -7.75
N ALA A 148 7.41 5.02 -6.63
CA ALA A 148 7.02 4.52 -5.32
C ALA A 148 6.09 5.53 -4.61
N TRP A 149 5.07 5.01 -3.96
CA TRP A 149 4.01 5.72 -3.26
C TRP A 149 4.00 5.25 -1.80
N LEU A 150 4.77 5.96 -0.94
CA LEU A 150 5.07 5.50 0.41
C LEU A 150 4.31 6.32 1.43
N MET A 151 3.38 5.67 2.15
CA MET A 151 2.61 6.31 3.22
C MET A 151 3.44 6.32 4.51
N LYS A 152 3.75 7.51 5.00
CA LYS A 152 4.64 7.73 6.15
C LYS A 152 3.95 8.61 7.19
N GLY A 153 4.19 8.30 8.49
CA GLY A 153 3.74 9.10 9.61
C GLY A 153 4.70 10.25 9.93
N ARG A 154 4.53 10.89 11.10
CA ARG A 154 5.16 12.16 11.52
C ARG A 154 6.67 12.28 11.32
N ASN A 155 7.40 11.19 11.30
CA ASN A 155 8.86 11.20 11.17
C ASN A 155 9.34 11.18 9.71
N TRP A 156 8.43 11.32 8.72
CA TRP A 156 8.75 11.17 7.31
C TRP A 156 9.90 12.07 6.84
N SER A 157 9.96 13.32 7.31
CA SER A 157 10.98 14.27 6.89
C SER A 157 12.39 13.84 7.35
N SER A 158 12.53 13.45 8.62
CA SER A 158 13.81 12.95 9.14
C SER A 158 14.22 11.61 8.51
N GLU A 159 13.26 10.77 8.16
CA GLU A 159 13.53 9.53 7.42
C GLU A 159 14.01 9.81 5.98
N VAL A 160 13.50 10.86 5.32
CA VAL A 160 13.98 11.33 4.00
C VAL A 160 15.43 11.78 4.10
N ASP A 161 15.77 12.59 5.11
CA ASP A 161 17.15 13.07 5.30
C ASP A 161 18.12 11.90 5.55
N GLU A 162 17.68 10.89 6.31
CA GLU A 162 18.49 9.69 6.54
C GLU A 162 18.63 8.85 5.27
N ALA A 163 17.55 8.67 4.50
CA ALA A 163 17.59 7.92 3.24
C ALA A 163 18.53 8.58 2.22
N ARG A 164 18.57 9.89 2.16
CA ARG A 164 19.43 10.66 1.25
C ARG A 164 20.92 10.49 1.51
N LYS A 165 21.33 9.93 2.63
CA LYS A 165 22.74 9.58 2.90
C LYS A 165 23.23 8.39 2.05
N GLN A 166 22.33 7.56 1.57
CA GLN A 166 22.64 6.33 0.84
C GLN A 166 21.93 6.25 -0.53
N TRP A 167 20.91 7.08 -0.74
CA TRP A 167 20.04 7.01 -1.92
C TRP A 167 19.90 8.38 -2.57
N GLN A 168 19.94 8.40 -3.89
CA GLN A 168 19.54 9.54 -4.71
C GLN A 168 18.16 9.25 -5.28
N PHE A 169 17.25 10.21 -5.19
CA PHE A 169 15.89 10.08 -5.72
C PHE A 169 15.19 11.43 -5.88
N ALA A 170 14.29 11.51 -6.84
CA ALA A 170 13.33 12.59 -6.95
C ALA A 170 12.21 12.37 -5.93
N LEU A 171 11.78 13.42 -5.25
CA LEU A 171 10.74 13.37 -4.21
C LEU A 171 9.67 14.42 -4.47
N ARG A 172 8.41 13.99 -4.45
CA ARG A 172 7.26 14.85 -4.31
C ARG A 172 6.48 14.44 -3.07
N VAL A 173 6.10 15.42 -2.24
CA VAL A 173 5.36 15.17 -1.00
C VAL A 173 3.91 15.57 -1.19
N HIS A 174 3.01 14.64 -0.90
CA HIS A 174 1.57 14.87 -0.83
C HIS A 174 1.18 14.85 0.64
N GLN A 175 0.77 16.01 1.17
CA GLN A 175 0.36 16.13 2.58
C GLN A 175 -0.89 15.28 2.84
N SER A 176 -0.93 14.57 3.97
CA SER A 176 -2.12 13.80 4.35
C SER A 176 -3.26 14.73 4.76
N GLU A 177 -4.47 14.41 4.31
CA GLU A 177 -5.71 15.11 4.70
C GLU A 177 -6.30 14.55 6.01
N THR A 178 -5.87 13.34 6.41
CA THR A 178 -6.38 12.64 7.62
C THR A 178 -5.49 12.81 8.84
N ASP A 179 -4.20 13.14 8.64
CA ASP A 179 -3.22 13.34 9.70
C ASP A 179 -2.21 14.42 9.26
N PRO A 180 -2.20 15.61 9.88
CA PRO A 180 -1.32 16.71 9.48
C PRO A 180 0.16 16.40 9.61
N ASP A 181 0.53 15.40 10.42
CA ASP A 181 1.92 14.97 10.59
C ASP A 181 2.34 13.89 9.59
N ALA A 182 1.40 13.33 8.82
CA ALA A 182 1.66 12.26 7.87
C ALA A 182 1.75 12.77 6.43
N ALA A 183 2.39 12.00 5.56
CA ALA A 183 2.50 12.31 4.14
C ALA A 183 2.56 11.03 3.28
N ILE A 184 2.19 11.19 2.01
CA ILE A 184 2.48 10.24 0.95
C ILE A 184 3.69 10.75 0.19
N LEU A 185 4.75 9.97 0.18
CA LEU A 185 5.98 10.27 -0.54
C LEU A 185 5.91 9.63 -1.92
N GLU A 186 5.81 10.43 -2.97
CA GLU A 186 6.00 10.01 -4.34
C GLU A 186 7.49 10.08 -4.66
N ILE A 187 8.11 8.93 -4.90
CA ILE A 187 9.56 8.80 -5.12
C ILE A 187 9.80 8.19 -6.51
N ALA A 188 10.73 8.78 -7.25
CA ALA A 188 11.14 8.34 -8.57
C ALA A 188 12.66 8.47 -8.74
N ASP A 189 13.22 7.97 -9.86
CA ASP A 189 14.63 8.10 -10.22
C ASP A 189 15.59 7.58 -9.13
N ILE A 190 15.25 6.42 -8.56
CA ILE A 190 15.93 5.82 -7.42
C ILE A 190 17.28 5.24 -7.84
N ARG A 191 18.36 5.69 -7.18
CA ARG A 191 19.72 5.18 -7.37
C ARG A 191 20.40 5.03 -6.02
N HIS A 192 21.15 3.94 -5.84
CA HIS A 192 22.03 3.81 -4.69
C HIS A 192 23.25 4.73 -4.88
N GLY A 193 23.57 5.57 -3.86
CA GLY A 193 24.69 6.50 -3.89
C GLY A 193 26.04 5.85 -3.61
#